data_becbd9bb977ec64fbb135b911e1673df
#
_entry.id   becbd9bb977ec64fbb135b911e1673df
#
_cell.length_a   1.000
_cell.length_b   1.000
_cell.length_c   1.000
_cell.angle_alpha   90.00
_cell.angle_beta   90.00
_cell.angle_gamma   90.00
#
_symmetry.space_group_name_H-M   'P 1'
#
loop_
_entity.id
_entity.type
_entity.pdbx_description
1 polymer ?
#
loop_
_entity_poly.entity_id
_entity_poly.type
_entity_poly.pdbx_seq_one_letter_code
_entity_poly.pdbx_strand_id
1 'polypeptide(L)'
;MYVTNLEDVKLYCKIDYDFEDEMLEEMIESAEDEICFAIGNDVTPKELAKYAKFSLAVKKQVKEEYEHRGLSADTERHGLANGVLNIIHQLRTRRELDDNKKNES
;
A
#
# COMPACT_ATOMS: atom_id res chain seq x y z
N MET A 1 -3.54 1.76 -12.38
CA MET A 1 -4.85 1.79 -11.73
C MET A 1 -4.76 1.17 -10.35
N TYR A 2 -5.41 1.80 -9.38
CA TYR A 2 -5.29 1.35 -8.00
C TYR A 2 -6.62 0.77 -7.52
N VAL A 3 -6.53 -0.09 -6.49
CA VAL A 3 -7.72 -0.71 -5.91
C VAL A 3 -8.09 -0.14 -4.54
N THR A 4 -7.17 0.59 -3.91
CA THR A 4 -7.42 1.22 -2.62
C THR A 4 -8.25 2.48 -2.83
N ASN A 5 -9.30 2.64 -2.03
CA ASN A 5 -10.25 3.74 -2.22
C ASN A 5 -9.63 5.08 -1.79
N LEU A 6 -9.70 6.07 -2.68
CA LEU A 6 -9.14 7.39 -2.39
C LEU A 6 -9.77 8.02 -1.16
N GLU A 7 -11.11 7.92 -1.04
CA GLU A 7 -11.78 8.54 0.10
C GLU A 7 -11.37 7.89 1.42
N ASP A 8 -11.13 6.58 1.40
CA ASP A 8 -10.65 5.90 2.60
C ASP A 8 -9.26 6.39 2.98
N VAL A 9 -8.40 6.61 1.99
CA VAL A 9 -7.06 7.13 2.25
C VAL A 9 -7.14 8.54 2.84
N LYS A 10 -7.99 9.37 2.27
CA LYS A 10 -8.15 10.74 2.75
C LYS A 10 -8.65 10.74 4.20
N LEU A 11 -9.60 9.86 4.50
CA LEU A 11 -10.11 9.76 5.86
C LEU A 11 -9.02 9.30 6.82
N TYR A 12 -8.24 8.32 6.41
CA TYR A 12 -7.16 7.81 7.23
C TYR A 12 -6.12 8.89 7.51
N CYS A 13 -5.82 9.71 6.51
CA CYS A 13 -4.82 10.77 6.62
C CYS A 13 -5.40 12.07 7.15
N LYS A 14 -6.71 12.12 7.40
CA LYS A 14 -7.40 13.31 7.91
C LYS A 14 -7.32 14.47 6.93
N ILE A 15 -7.53 14.18 5.67
CA ILE A 15 -7.52 15.18 4.60
C ILE A 15 -8.97 15.44 4.19
N ASP A 16 -9.41 16.67 4.34
CA ASP A 16 -10.81 17.00 4.04
C ASP A 16 -10.97 18.00 2.90
N TYR A 17 -9.95 18.09 2.05
CA TYR A 17 -10.01 18.96 0.87
C TYR A 17 -9.62 18.15 -0.36
N ASP A 18 -9.88 18.71 -1.55
CA ASP A 18 -9.76 17.93 -2.77
C ASP A 18 -8.65 18.39 -3.71
N PHE A 19 -7.97 19.48 -3.41
CA PHE A 19 -7.03 20.01 -4.39
C PHE A 19 -5.75 19.19 -4.52
N GLU A 20 -5.55 18.22 -3.65
CA GLU A 20 -4.40 17.32 -3.75
C GLU A 20 -4.80 15.91 -4.16
N ASP A 21 -6.02 15.71 -4.61
CA ASP A 21 -6.50 14.37 -4.94
C ASP A 21 -5.63 13.68 -5.99
N GLU A 22 -5.21 14.42 -7.02
CA GLU A 22 -4.41 13.83 -8.08
C GLU A 22 -3.08 13.32 -7.54
N MET A 23 -2.45 14.10 -6.69
CA MET A 23 -1.20 13.69 -6.06
C MET A 23 -1.42 12.46 -5.18
N LEU A 24 -2.53 12.45 -4.44
CA LEU A 24 -2.83 11.31 -3.58
C LEU A 24 -3.07 10.05 -4.39
N GLU A 25 -3.73 10.16 -5.54
CA GLU A 25 -3.94 9.01 -6.39
C GLU A 25 -2.61 8.44 -6.88
N GLU A 26 -1.66 9.30 -7.23
CA GLU A 26 -0.33 8.84 -7.62
C GLU A 26 0.37 8.15 -6.47
N MET A 27 0.23 8.69 -5.27
CA MET A 27 0.82 8.07 -4.09
C MET A 27 0.23 6.69 -3.82
N ILE A 28 -1.08 6.56 -4.00
CA ILE A 28 -1.75 5.28 -3.79
C ILE A 28 -1.23 4.25 -4.80
N GLU A 29 -1.15 4.63 -6.07
CA GLU A 29 -0.66 3.71 -7.08
C GLU A 29 0.78 3.28 -6.79
N SER A 30 1.61 4.24 -6.41
CA SER A 30 2.99 3.94 -6.11
C SER A 30 3.12 3.04 -4.90
N ALA A 31 2.32 3.29 -3.87
CA ALA A 31 2.35 2.46 -2.67
C ALA A 31 1.88 1.04 -2.95
N GLU A 32 0.81 0.92 -3.73
CA GLU A 32 0.32 -0.41 -4.08
C GLU A 32 1.38 -1.19 -4.87
N ASP A 33 2.02 -0.51 -5.82
CA ASP A 33 3.03 -1.15 -6.64
C ASP A 33 4.23 -1.59 -5.79
N GLU A 34 4.66 -0.73 -4.91
CA GLU A 34 5.81 -1.01 -4.06
C GLU A 34 5.54 -2.20 -3.13
N ILE A 35 4.35 -2.23 -2.55
CA ILE A 35 3.98 -3.32 -1.64
C ILE A 35 3.85 -4.63 -2.42
N CYS A 36 3.21 -4.58 -3.58
CA CYS A 36 3.07 -5.79 -4.40
C CYS A 36 4.44 -6.34 -4.80
N PHE A 37 5.33 -5.47 -5.23
CA PHE A 37 6.67 -5.90 -5.64
C PHE A 37 7.42 -6.54 -4.48
N ALA A 38 7.23 -6.00 -3.27
CA ALA A 38 7.89 -6.56 -2.09
C ALA A 38 7.37 -7.96 -1.75
N ILE A 39 6.13 -8.26 -2.14
CA ILE A 39 5.54 -9.57 -1.88
C ILE A 39 5.98 -10.57 -2.94
N GLY A 40 5.97 -10.17 -4.20
CA GLY A 40 6.40 -11.04 -5.28
C GLY A 40 6.30 -10.35 -6.63
N ASN A 41 7.09 -10.83 -7.59
CA ASN A 41 7.16 -10.19 -8.91
C ASN A 41 5.86 -10.29 -9.69
N ASP A 42 5.06 -11.30 -9.39
CA ASP A 42 3.84 -11.58 -10.14
C ASP A 42 2.58 -11.14 -9.40
N VAL A 43 2.73 -10.40 -8.32
CA VAL A 43 1.61 -9.99 -7.48
C VAL A 43 1.02 -8.70 -8.02
N THR A 44 -0.31 -8.65 -8.06
CA THR A 44 -1.02 -7.45 -8.50
C THR A 44 -1.89 -6.92 -7.38
N PRO A 45 -2.20 -5.61 -7.41
CA PRO A 45 -3.10 -5.05 -6.40
C PRO A 45 -4.46 -5.74 -6.40
N LYS A 46 -4.94 -6.13 -7.57
CA LYS A 46 -6.23 -6.79 -7.68
C LYS A 46 -6.24 -8.10 -6.91
N GLU A 47 -5.15 -8.84 -6.99
CA GLU A 47 -5.04 -10.09 -6.26
C GLU A 47 -5.09 -9.85 -4.75
N LEU A 48 -4.45 -8.79 -4.28
CA LEU A 48 -4.35 -8.52 -2.85
C LEU A 48 -5.55 -7.77 -2.30
N ALA A 49 -6.44 -7.29 -3.17
CA ALA A 49 -7.59 -6.49 -2.73
C ALA A 49 -8.49 -7.25 -1.77
N LYS A 50 -8.46 -8.58 -1.82
CA LYS A 50 -9.29 -9.40 -0.93
C LYS A 50 -8.81 -9.39 0.51
N TYR A 51 -7.60 -8.93 0.75
CA TYR A 51 -7.05 -8.88 2.11
C TYR A 51 -7.19 -7.48 2.68
N ALA A 52 -7.88 -7.37 3.81
CA ALA A 52 -8.05 -6.06 4.45
C ALA A 52 -6.72 -5.42 4.79
N LYS A 53 -5.73 -6.23 5.11
CA LYS A 53 -4.43 -5.69 5.51
C LYS A 53 -3.68 -5.04 4.35
N PHE A 54 -4.00 -5.39 3.11
CA PHE A 54 -3.40 -4.72 1.97
C PHE A 54 -3.79 -3.25 1.97
N SER A 55 -5.08 -2.98 2.11
CA SER A 55 -5.56 -1.60 2.17
C SER A 55 -4.93 -0.83 3.32
N LEU A 56 -4.81 -1.48 4.48
CA LEU A 56 -4.19 -0.84 5.63
C LEU A 56 -2.74 -0.50 5.36
N ALA A 57 -2.00 -1.41 4.73
CA ALA A 57 -0.60 -1.16 4.41
C ALA A 57 -0.46 0.02 3.45
N VAL A 58 -1.33 0.08 2.44
CA VAL A 58 -1.30 1.19 1.49
C VAL A 58 -1.57 2.51 2.20
N LYS A 59 -2.59 2.52 3.07
CA LYS A 59 -2.91 3.75 3.80
C LYS A 59 -1.74 4.20 4.68
N LYS A 60 -1.10 3.25 5.36
CA LYS A 60 0.05 3.60 6.20
C LYS A 60 1.19 4.19 5.36
N GLN A 61 1.44 3.58 4.21
CA GLN A 61 2.52 4.05 3.35
C GLN A 61 2.22 5.43 2.78
N VAL A 62 0.99 5.63 2.32
CA VAL A 62 0.60 6.93 1.78
C VAL A 62 0.67 8.00 2.86
N LYS A 63 0.20 7.68 4.07
CA LYS A 63 0.25 8.65 5.16
C LYS A 63 1.67 9.06 5.45
N GLU A 64 2.57 8.10 5.50
CA GLU A 64 3.98 8.39 5.75
C GLU A 64 4.54 9.32 4.68
N GLU A 65 4.29 9.01 3.41
CA GLU A 65 4.81 9.82 2.32
C GLU A 65 4.17 11.19 2.29
N TYR A 66 2.87 11.25 2.56
CA TYR A 66 2.16 12.52 2.57
C TYR A 66 2.68 13.45 3.65
N GLU A 67 2.89 12.91 4.85
CA GLU A 67 3.33 13.73 5.97
C GLU A 67 4.77 14.18 5.84
N HIS A 68 5.56 13.43 5.08
CA HIS A 68 6.98 13.76 4.92
C HIS A 68 7.29 14.41 3.58
N ARG A 69 6.28 14.67 2.76
CA ARG A 69 6.52 15.38 1.51
C ARG A 69 6.96 16.80 1.83
N GLY A 70 7.84 17.31 1.02
CA GLY A 70 8.35 18.65 1.28
C GLY A 70 9.57 18.70 2.16
N LEU A 71 9.99 17.56 2.68
CA LEU A 71 11.25 17.50 3.39
C LEU A 71 12.39 17.70 2.42
N SER A 72 13.55 17.97 2.97
CA SER A 72 14.73 18.22 2.17
C SER A 72 14.96 17.12 1.14
N ALA A 73 15.44 17.52 -0.04
CA ALA A 73 15.78 16.55 -1.07
C ALA A 73 16.88 15.59 -0.60
N ASP A 74 17.62 15.98 0.39
CA ASP A 74 18.65 15.12 0.96
C ASP A 74 18.09 13.99 1.78
N THR A 75 16.83 14.09 2.15
CA THR A 75 16.20 13.03 2.92
C THR A 75 16.06 11.83 2.02
N GLU A 76 16.75 10.76 2.37
CA GLU A 76 16.72 9.56 1.56
C GLU A 76 15.34 8.96 1.51
N ARG A 77 15.04 8.33 0.38
CA ARG A 77 13.87 7.50 0.32
C ARG A 77 14.04 6.37 1.30
N HIS A 78 13.09 6.27 2.14
CA HIS A 78 13.26 5.30 3.20
C HIS A 78 12.62 3.99 2.91
N GLY A 79 11.94 3.89 1.82
CA GLY A 79 11.24 2.67 1.53
C GLY A 79 9.95 2.61 2.33
N LEU A 80 9.74 1.51 3.01
CA LEU A 80 8.44 1.23 3.59
C LEU A 80 8.27 1.86 4.96
N ALA A 81 7.06 2.34 5.23
CA ALA A 81 6.72 2.95 6.50
C ALA A 81 6.70 1.92 7.63
N ASN A 82 6.75 2.43 8.87
CA ASN A 82 6.66 1.58 10.04
C ASN A 82 5.40 0.71 10.00
N GLY A 83 5.59 -0.57 10.27
CA GLY A 83 4.49 -1.51 10.32
C GLY A 83 4.11 -2.10 8.98
N VAL A 84 4.51 -1.46 7.87
CA VAL A 84 4.15 -1.97 6.56
C VAL A 84 4.91 -3.26 6.27
N LEU A 85 6.17 -3.34 6.67
CA LEU A 85 6.95 -4.55 6.43
C LEU A 85 6.33 -5.76 7.12
N ASN A 86 5.84 -5.58 8.35
CA ASN A 86 5.15 -6.67 9.04
C ASN A 86 3.92 -7.13 8.28
N ILE A 87 3.16 -6.18 7.75
CA ILE A 87 1.98 -6.52 6.98
C ILE A 87 2.37 -7.26 5.70
N ILE A 88 3.47 -6.85 5.07
CA ILE A 88 3.95 -7.52 3.87
C ILE A 88 4.28 -8.98 4.19
N HIS A 89 4.94 -9.24 5.30
CA HIS A 89 5.24 -10.62 5.71
C HIS A 89 3.97 -11.42 5.91
N GLN A 90 2.97 -10.81 6.55
CA GLN A 90 1.70 -11.49 6.77
C GLN A 90 0.98 -11.77 5.46
N LEU A 91 0.99 -10.81 4.54
CA LEU A 91 0.34 -11.01 3.25
C LEU A 91 1.04 -12.08 2.43
N ARG A 92 2.36 -12.11 2.49
CA ARG A 92 3.10 -13.14 1.78
C ARG A 92 2.73 -14.52 2.30
N THR A 93 2.64 -14.68 3.61
CA THR A 93 2.26 -15.95 4.22
C THR A 93 0.83 -16.33 3.84
N ARG A 94 -0.09 -15.37 3.91
CA ARG A 94 -1.48 -15.64 3.54
C ARG A 94 -1.60 -16.07 2.09
N ARG A 95 -0.85 -15.42 1.23
CA ARG A 95 -0.87 -15.77 -0.19
C ARG A 95 -0.36 -17.18 -0.42
N GLU A 96 0.70 -17.56 0.27
CA GLU A 96 1.24 -18.90 0.16
C GLU A 96 0.26 -19.95 0.65
N LEU A 97 -0.40 -19.67 1.78
CA LEU A 97 -1.39 -20.60 2.30
C LEU A 97 -2.57 -20.76 1.36
N ASP A 98 -3.03 -19.67 0.78
CA ASP A 98 -4.14 -19.75 -0.17
C ASP A 98 -3.75 -20.52 -1.42
N ASP A 99 -2.52 -20.34 -1.91
CA ASP A 99 -2.05 -21.09 -3.06
C ASP A 99 -1.96 -22.58 -2.76
N ASN A 100 -1.49 -22.93 -1.57
CA ASN A 100 -1.40 -24.33 -1.17
C ASN A 100 -2.78 -24.97 -1.10
N LYS A 101 -3.76 -24.23 -0.61
CA LYS A 101 -5.12 -24.74 -0.58
C LYS A 101 -5.65 -25.05 -1.97
N LYS A 102 -5.35 -24.17 -2.92
CA LYS A 102 -5.76 -24.39 -4.30
C LYS A 102 -5.12 -25.65 -4.87
N ASN A 103 -3.86 -25.86 -4.53
CA ASN A 103 -3.13 -27.00 -5.07
C ASN A 103 -3.59 -28.33 -4.46
N GLU A 104 -4.16 -28.28 -3.27
CA GLU A 104 -4.64 -29.49 -2.62
C GLU A 104 -6.00 -29.92 -3.09
N SER A 105 -6.72 -29.03 -3.71
CA SER A 105 -8.05 -29.41 -4.22
C SER A 105 -7.94 -29.88 -5.66
#